data_72b36329e0016cdb3181363b8e72fb3a
#
_entry.id   72b36329e0016cdb3181363b8e72fb3a
#
_cell.length_a   1.000
_cell.length_b   1.000
_cell.length_c   1.000
_cell.angle_alpha   90.00
_cell.angle_beta   90.00
_cell.angle_gamma   90.00
#
_symmetry.space_group_name_H-M   'P 1'
#
loop_
_entity.id
_entity.type
_entity.pdbx_description
1 polymer ?
#
loop_
_entity_poly.entity_id
_entity_poly.type
_entity_poly.pdbx_seq_one_letter_code
_entity_poly.pdbx_strand_id
1 'polypeptide(L)'
;LTAIPPVNDNLLATAQAVYKAWFVEYKPFGGNCPISWRVGSVDEIAEFFDSMRKPLSSLERADMARIYPYYGAVSIVDYVDDYIFDGEYLLLSEDGIYVVDDSGHPLLQHIIGKFWANNHAHILKGKAGFTEDSLYLFLSNTNMSPIVTGAAQPKINQANLKSFPITIPDSEVLDRFNSIVHPLFDRKLNNEKEIRKLETLRELLLSRLVS
;
A
#
# COMPACT_ATOMS: atom_id res chain seq x y z
N LEU A 1 6.10 -25.70 2.07
CA LEU A 1 5.12 -24.60 1.83
C LEU A 1 5.77 -23.42 1.08
N THR A 2 6.50 -23.73 -0.03
CA THR A 2 7.29 -22.73 -0.77
C THR A 2 6.59 -22.25 -2.07
N ALA A 3 5.37 -22.68 -2.35
CA ALA A 3 4.72 -22.39 -3.64
C ALA A 3 3.79 -21.14 -3.63
N ILE A 4 3.26 -20.72 -2.49
CA ILE A 4 2.28 -19.63 -2.43
C ILE A 4 2.92 -18.23 -2.57
N PRO A 5 4.10 -17.92 -1.98
CA PRO A 5 4.77 -16.64 -2.24
C PRO A 5 4.99 -16.34 -3.73
N PRO A 6 5.52 -17.27 -4.56
CA PRO A 6 5.62 -17.05 -6.00
C PRO A 6 4.27 -16.79 -6.70
N VAL A 7 3.18 -17.40 -6.22
CA VAL A 7 1.84 -17.14 -6.76
C VAL A 7 1.37 -15.73 -6.45
N ASN A 8 1.58 -15.25 -5.22
CA ASN A 8 1.23 -13.87 -4.84
C ASN A 8 2.06 -12.82 -5.58
N ASP A 9 3.35 -13.08 -5.79
CA ASP A 9 4.22 -12.23 -6.60
C ASP A 9 3.73 -12.17 -8.06
N ASN A 10 3.29 -13.29 -8.62
CA ASN A 10 2.71 -13.36 -9.96
C ASN A 10 1.37 -12.60 -10.05
N LEU A 11 0.52 -12.64 -9.02
CA LEU A 11 -0.74 -11.88 -8.98
C LEU A 11 -0.48 -10.38 -8.99
N LEU A 12 0.45 -9.90 -8.16
CA LEU A 12 0.83 -8.50 -8.14
C LEU A 12 1.50 -8.08 -9.45
N ALA A 13 2.43 -8.88 -9.98
CA ALA A 13 3.07 -8.63 -11.28
C ALA A 13 2.04 -8.57 -12.42
N THR A 14 0.99 -9.41 -12.37
CA THR A 14 -0.12 -9.37 -13.34
C THR A 14 -0.90 -8.06 -13.23
N ALA A 15 -1.25 -7.62 -12.02
CA ALA A 15 -1.93 -6.34 -11.80
C ALA A 15 -1.09 -5.15 -12.30
N GLN A 16 0.22 -5.16 -12.02
CA GLN A 16 1.16 -4.16 -12.53
C GLN A 16 1.28 -4.18 -14.06
N ALA A 17 1.27 -5.36 -14.69
CA ALA A 17 1.27 -5.48 -16.14
C ALA A 17 -0.02 -4.93 -16.78
N VAL A 18 -1.17 -5.16 -16.15
CA VAL A 18 -2.45 -4.55 -16.56
C VAL A 18 -2.37 -3.03 -16.43
N TYR A 19 -1.90 -2.51 -15.30
CA TYR A 19 -1.70 -1.07 -15.10
C TYR A 19 -0.81 -0.48 -16.22
N LYS A 20 0.34 -1.09 -16.46
CA LYS A 20 1.28 -0.64 -17.49
C LYS A 20 0.64 -0.63 -18.87
N ALA A 21 -0.08 -1.70 -19.24
CA ALA A 21 -0.76 -1.80 -20.52
C ALA A 21 -1.83 -0.70 -20.70
N TRP A 22 -2.54 -0.32 -19.62
CA TRP A 22 -3.64 0.63 -19.67
C TRP A 22 -3.19 2.08 -19.56
N PHE A 23 -2.29 2.40 -18.63
CA PHE A 23 -1.98 3.77 -18.20
C PHE A 23 -0.57 4.25 -18.58
N VAL A 24 0.27 3.37 -19.13
CA VAL A 24 1.61 3.71 -19.63
C VAL A 24 1.70 3.49 -21.13
N GLU A 25 1.23 2.34 -21.60
CA GLU A 25 1.30 1.94 -23.01
C GLU A 25 -0.01 2.25 -23.75
N TYR A 26 -1.10 2.57 -23.06
CA TYR A 26 -2.41 2.91 -23.60
C TYR A 26 -2.98 1.88 -24.58
N LYS A 27 -2.62 0.60 -24.44
CA LYS A 27 -2.99 -0.48 -25.38
C LYS A 27 -4.50 -0.59 -25.65
N PRO A 28 -5.39 -0.53 -24.64
CA PRO A 28 -6.83 -0.55 -24.88
C PRO A 28 -7.36 0.69 -25.63
N PHE A 29 -6.56 1.73 -25.75
CA PHE A 29 -6.93 3.04 -26.30
C PHE A 29 -6.16 3.37 -27.58
N GLY A 30 -5.65 2.35 -28.29
CA GLY A 30 -4.93 2.52 -29.55
C GLY A 30 -3.50 3.07 -29.39
N GLY A 31 -2.88 2.93 -28.21
CA GLY A 31 -1.49 3.32 -27.94
C GLY A 31 -1.30 4.81 -27.63
N ASN A 32 -2.38 5.57 -27.43
CA ASN A 32 -2.33 6.99 -27.09
C ASN A 32 -3.19 7.28 -25.85
N CYS A 33 -2.73 8.24 -25.02
CA CYS A 33 -3.52 8.72 -23.91
C CYS A 33 -4.83 9.34 -24.42
N PRO A 34 -6.00 8.89 -23.93
CA PRO A 34 -7.28 9.48 -24.31
C PRO A 34 -7.33 10.97 -23.98
N ILE A 35 -7.89 11.78 -24.89
CA ILE A 35 -7.96 13.23 -24.74
C ILE A 35 -8.90 13.67 -23.59
N SER A 36 -9.79 12.79 -23.17
CA SER A 36 -10.71 13.00 -22.03
C SER A 36 -10.01 12.88 -20.67
N TRP A 37 -8.85 12.25 -20.62
CA TRP A 37 -8.09 12.14 -19.37
C TRP A 37 -7.46 13.49 -19.02
N ARG A 38 -7.35 13.74 -17.72
CA ARG A 38 -6.81 15.01 -17.23
C ARG A 38 -5.66 14.78 -16.25
N VAL A 39 -4.82 15.79 -16.14
CA VAL A 39 -3.87 15.86 -15.04
C VAL A 39 -4.59 16.48 -13.84
N GLY A 40 -4.57 15.77 -12.73
CA GLY A 40 -5.04 16.24 -11.42
C GLY A 40 -3.94 16.09 -10.39
N SER A 41 -4.31 15.97 -9.12
CA SER A 41 -3.38 15.79 -8.00
C SER A 41 -3.70 14.52 -7.21
N VAL A 42 -2.73 14.04 -6.42
CA VAL A 42 -2.93 12.90 -5.51
C VAL A 42 -4.05 13.21 -4.50
N ASP A 43 -4.20 14.47 -4.05
CA ASP A 43 -5.29 14.87 -3.15
C ASP A 43 -6.69 14.70 -3.77
N GLU A 44 -6.80 14.63 -5.09
CA GLU A 44 -8.08 14.37 -5.76
C GLU A 44 -8.47 12.88 -5.75
N ILE A 45 -7.51 11.97 -5.68
CA ILE A 45 -7.70 10.52 -5.77
C ILE A 45 -7.46 9.76 -4.47
N ALA A 46 -6.88 10.41 -3.46
CA ALA A 46 -6.57 9.83 -2.15
C ALA A 46 -7.08 10.70 -0.99
N GLU A 47 -7.70 10.07 -0.02
CA GLU A 47 -8.03 10.66 1.28
C GLU A 47 -6.91 10.37 2.28
N PHE A 48 -6.54 11.37 3.10
CA PHE A 48 -5.42 11.32 4.02
C PHE A 48 -5.88 11.24 5.48
N PHE A 49 -5.39 10.26 6.22
CA PHE A 49 -5.70 10.01 7.63
C PHE A 49 -4.53 10.27 8.58
N ASP A 50 -3.53 11.02 8.14
CA ASP A 50 -2.30 11.30 8.89
C ASP A 50 -2.55 11.94 10.26
N SER A 51 -3.61 12.74 10.39
CA SER A 51 -3.98 13.37 11.66
C SER A 51 -4.41 12.39 12.75
N MET A 52 -4.77 11.15 12.37
CA MET A 52 -5.15 10.10 13.30
C MET A 52 -3.95 9.32 13.83
N ARG A 53 -2.77 9.45 13.22
CA ARG A 53 -1.56 8.74 13.64
C ARG A 53 -1.15 9.16 15.05
N LYS A 54 -0.72 8.18 15.84
CA LYS A 54 -0.22 8.42 17.19
C LYS A 54 1.07 7.60 17.40
N PRO A 55 2.24 8.25 17.32
CA PRO A 55 3.48 7.56 17.60
C PRO A 55 3.54 7.13 19.07
N LEU A 56 4.01 5.91 19.30
CA LEU A 56 4.28 5.36 20.62
C LEU A 56 5.78 5.10 20.75
N SER A 57 6.38 5.55 21.83
CA SER A 57 7.75 5.23 22.16
C SER A 57 7.92 3.73 22.47
N SER A 58 9.14 3.23 22.42
CA SER A 58 9.44 1.85 22.80
C SER A 58 9.07 1.55 24.26
N LEU A 59 9.17 2.55 25.14
CA LEU A 59 8.82 2.40 26.55
C LEU A 59 7.30 2.25 26.73
N GLU A 60 6.49 3.05 26.03
CA GLU A 60 5.02 2.92 26.05
C GLU A 60 4.54 1.56 25.52
N ARG A 61 5.24 0.99 24.53
CA ARG A 61 4.89 -0.32 23.97
C ARG A 61 5.40 -1.51 24.79
N ALA A 62 6.37 -1.31 25.70
CA ALA A 62 7.05 -2.40 26.41
C ALA A 62 6.09 -3.28 27.23
N ASP A 63 5.07 -2.66 27.83
CA ASP A 63 4.11 -3.34 28.71
C ASP A 63 2.77 -3.66 28.02
N MET A 64 2.64 -3.36 26.72
CA MET A 64 1.42 -3.63 25.95
C MET A 64 1.31 -5.11 25.56
N ALA A 65 0.09 -5.63 25.55
CA ALA A 65 -0.19 -6.94 24.96
C ALA A 65 0.00 -6.89 23.44
N ARG A 66 0.67 -7.91 22.88
CA ARG A 66 1.05 -7.97 21.47
C ARG A 66 -0.09 -8.51 20.59
N ILE A 67 -1.15 -7.74 20.42
CA ILE A 67 -2.39 -8.15 19.74
C ILE A 67 -2.46 -7.60 18.31
N TYR A 68 -2.27 -6.29 18.15
CA TYR A 68 -2.43 -5.61 16.87
C TYR A 68 -1.08 -5.14 16.32
N PRO A 69 -0.85 -5.21 15.00
CA PRO A 69 0.40 -4.76 14.40
C PRO A 69 0.56 -3.25 14.52
N TYR A 70 1.76 -2.82 14.88
CA TYR A 70 2.21 -1.42 14.91
C TYR A 70 3.14 -1.18 13.73
N TYR A 71 2.64 -0.38 12.74
CA TYR A 71 3.35 -0.13 11.49
C TYR A 71 4.27 1.07 11.59
N GLY A 72 5.46 0.90 11.00
CA GLY A 72 6.42 1.95 10.68
C GLY A 72 6.34 2.38 9.22
N ALA A 73 7.43 2.99 8.73
CA ALA A 73 7.53 3.49 7.36
C ALA A 73 7.31 2.39 6.31
N VAL A 74 7.88 1.18 6.50
CA VAL A 74 7.92 0.13 5.46
C VAL A 74 7.52 -1.26 5.96
N SER A 75 7.29 -1.43 7.26
CA SER A 75 6.99 -2.76 7.85
C SER A 75 6.31 -2.64 9.21
N ILE A 76 5.85 -3.78 9.73
CA ILE A 76 5.50 -3.93 11.15
C ILE A 76 6.79 -3.80 11.96
N VAL A 77 6.81 -2.86 12.90
CA VAL A 77 7.95 -2.62 13.81
C VAL A 77 7.71 -3.17 15.21
N ASP A 78 6.44 -3.40 15.59
CA ASP A 78 6.06 -3.95 16.88
C ASP A 78 4.58 -4.44 16.86
N TYR A 79 4.08 -4.86 18.03
CA TYR A 79 2.68 -5.15 18.28
C TYR A 79 2.23 -4.42 19.54
N VAL A 80 0.95 -4.00 19.57
CA VAL A 80 0.32 -3.23 20.66
C VAL A 80 -1.02 -3.85 21.05
N ASP A 81 -1.61 -3.40 22.15
CA ASP A 81 -2.85 -3.95 22.71
C ASP A 81 -4.13 -3.33 22.17
N ASP A 82 -4.01 -2.21 21.44
CA ASP A 82 -5.14 -1.50 20.85
C ASP A 82 -4.84 -1.12 19.39
N TYR A 83 -5.82 -0.55 18.67
CA TYR A 83 -5.70 -0.14 17.28
C TYR A 83 -6.33 1.24 17.06
N ILE A 84 -5.84 1.97 16.06
CA ILE A 84 -6.43 3.24 15.61
C ILE A 84 -7.25 3.04 14.35
N PHE A 85 -6.78 2.16 13.47
CA PHE A 85 -7.36 1.93 12.15
C PHE A 85 -8.01 0.55 12.09
N ASP A 86 -9.18 0.47 11.44
CA ASP A 86 -9.88 -0.78 11.13
C ASP A 86 -10.45 -0.66 9.71
N GLY A 87 -10.03 -1.53 8.82
CA GLY A 87 -10.43 -1.51 7.41
C GLY A 87 -9.24 -1.66 6.47
N GLU A 88 -9.41 -1.15 5.26
CA GLU A 88 -8.42 -1.21 4.19
C GLU A 88 -7.77 0.15 3.99
N TYR A 89 -6.43 0.19 3.96
CA TYR A 89 -5.63 1.41 3.86
C TYR A 89 -4.32 1.15 3.11
N LEU A 90 -3.78 2.20 2.52
CA LEU A 90 -2.41 2.22 2.03
C LEU A 90 -1.54 3.04 2.98
N LEU A 91 -0.35 2.51 3.29
CA LEU A 91 0.69 3.21 4.00
C LEU A 91 1.81 3.55 3.02
N LEU A 92 2.03 4.84 2.77
CA LEU A 92 3.12 5.33 1.93
C LEU A 92 4.24 5.86 2.83
N SER A 93 5.47 5.36 2.66
CA SER A 93 6.63 5.79 3.45
C SER A 93 6.80 7.30 3.42
N GLU A 94 6.77 7.96 4.60
CA GLU A 94 6.92 9.40 4.72
C GLU A 94 8.39 9.81 4.85
N ASP A 95 9.18 9.08 5.63
CA ASP A 95 10.57 9.40 5.89
C ASP A 95 11.45 8.14 6.10
N GLY A 96 12.75 8.33 6.06
CA GLY A 96 13.75 7.29 6.23
C GLY A 96 14.64 7.12 4.99
N ILE A 97 15.58 6.18 5.08
CA ILE A 97 16.53 5.91 3.98
C ILE A 97 15.87 5.25 2.75
N TYR A 98 14.67 4.70 2.91
CA TYR A 98 13.91 4.01 1.87
C TYR A 98 12.53 4.67 1.68
N VAL A 99 12.50 5.95 1.31
CA VAL A 99 11.24 6.65 0.98
C VAL A 99 10.77 6.27 -0.42
N VAL A 100 11.72 6.12 -1.34
CA VAL A 100 11.52 5.62 -2.70
C VAL A 100 12.53 4.52 -3.02
N ASP A 101 12.20 3.66 -3.99
CA ASP A 101 13.12 2.67 -4.55
C ASP A 101 14.14 3.30 -5.52
N ASP A 102 15.02 2.49 -6.11
CA ASP A 102 16.04 2.93 -7.07
C ASP A 102 15.45 3.54 -8.36
N SER A 103 14.18 3.26 -8.65
CA SER A 103 13.41 3.83 -9.77
C SER A 103 12.65 5.10 -9.38
N GLY A 104 12.70 5.48 -8.11
CA GLY A 104 11.99 6.64 -7.57
C GLY A 104 10.53 6.37 -7.19
N HIS A 105 10.10 5.12 -7.18
CA HIS A 105 8.74 4.76 -6.79
C HIS A 105 8.62 4.72 -5.25
N PRO A 106 7.54 5.26 -4.67
CA PRO A 106 7.35 5.26 -3.22
C PRO A 106 7.15 3.84 -2.69
N LEU A 107 7.65 3.58 -1.49
CA LEU A 107 7.39 2.33 -0.79
C LEU A 107 5.99 2.36 -0.18
N LEU A 108 5.18 1.39 -0.56
CA LEU A 108 3.78 1.26 -0.19
C LEU A 108 3.52 -0.07 0.52
N GLN A 109 2.70 -0.01 1.56
CA GLN A 109 2.13 -1.17 2.21
C GLN A 109 0.61 -1.13 2.03
N HIS A 110 0.00 -2.25 1.63
CA HIS A 110 -1.44 -2.42 1.53
C HIS A 110 -1.91 -3.20 2.76
N ILE A 111 -2.64 -2.55 3.66
CA ILE A 111 -3.01 -3.08 4.97
C ILE A 111 -4.51 -3.28 5.05
N ILE A 112 -4.92 -4.44 5.57
CA ILE A 112 -6.32 -4.78 5.78
C ILE A 112 -6.51 -5.29 7.21
N GLY A 113 -7.49 -4.74 7.91
CA GLY A 113 -7.88 -5.10 9.28
C GLY A 113 -7.46 -4.06 10.31
N LYS A 114 -7.28 -4.52 11.55
CA LYS A 114 -6.97 -3.66 12.70
C LYS A 114 -5.49 -3.43 12.85
N PHE A 115 -5.07 -2.18 12.94
CA PHE A 115 -3.67 -1.83 13.12
C PHE A 115 -3.48 -0.47 13.78
N TRP A 116 -2.25 -0.23 14.22
CA TRP A 116 -1.75 1.06 14.68
C TRP A 116 -0.62 1.51 13.76
N ALA A 117 -0.52 2.80 13.49
CA ALA A 117 0.55 3.37 12.68
C ALA A 117 1.24 4.52 13.41
N ASN A 118 2.57 4.59 13.25
CA ASN A 118 3.36 5.73 13.70
C ASN A 118 3.32 6.87 12.65
N ASN A 119 4.15 7.89 12.86
CA ASN A 119 4.24 9.07 12.00
C ASN A 119 5.25 8.96 10.85
N HIS A 120 5.76 7.76 10.55
CA HIS A 120 6.73 7.53 9.48
C HIS A 120 6.09 7.04 8.16
N ALA A 121 4.77 6.96 8.09
CA ALA A 121 4.02 6.66 6.87
C ALA A 121 2.78 7.53 6.75
N HIS A 122 2.46 8.00 5.55
CA HIS A 122 1.17 8.57 5.21
C HIS A 122 0.11 7.48 5.15
N ILE A 123 -1.07 7.74 5.71
CA ILE A 123 -2.19 6.81 5.75
C ILE A 123 -3.23 7.26 4.74
N LEU A 124 -3.49 6.44 3.73
CA LEU A 124 -4.29 6.79 2.57
C LEU A 124 -5.46 5.83 2.37
N LYS A 125 -6.55 6.36 1.82
CA LYS A 125 -7.62 5.60 1.18
C LYS A 125 -7.90 6.13 -0.21
N GLY A 126 -8.43 5.27 -1.07
CA GLY A 126 -8.93 5.70 -2.37
C GLY A 126 -10.16 6.57 -2.26
N LYS A 127 -10.32 7.54 -3.16
CA LYS A 127 -11.54 8.34 -3.36
C LYS A 127 -11.77 8.65 -4.84
N ALA A 128 -12.91 9.23 -5.17
CA ALA A 128 -13.30 9.60 -6.53
C ALA A 128 -13.24 8.41 -7.53
N GLY A 129 -13.67 7.22 -7.09
CA GLY A 129 -13.68 5.99 -7.88
C GLY A 129 -12.41 5.14 -7.78
N PHE A 130 -11.32 5.69 -7.22
CA PHE A 130 -10.13 4.88 -6.91
C PHE A 130 -10.42 4.00 -5.69
N THR A 131 -10.19 2.69 -5.83
CA THR A 131 -10.08 1.73 -4.73
C THR A 131 -8.65 1.74 -4.18
N GLU A 132 -8.42 1.13 -3.04
CA GLU A 132 -7.07 0.96 -2.48
C GLU A 132 -6.16 0.19 -3.47
N ASP A 133 -6.68 -0.81 -4.18
CA ASP A 133 -5.94 -1.57 -5.20
C ASP A 133 -5.48 -0.70 -6.37
N SER A 134 -6.40 0.08 -6.95
CA SER A 134 -6.05 0.97 -8.06
C SER A 134 -5.15 2.11 -7.60
N LEU A 135 -5.42 2.70 -6.44
CA LEU A 135 -4.55 3.73 -5.84
C LEU A 135 -3.14 3.17 -5.59
N TYR A 136 -3.03 1.94 -5.06
CA TYR A 136 -1.75 1.25 -4.92
C TYR A 136 -1.00 1.17 -6.25
N LEU A 137 -1.66 0.71 -7.33
CA LEU A 137 -1.04 0.56 -8.62
C LEU A 137 -0.62 1.91 -9.23
N PHE A 138 -1.45 2.94 -9.09
CA PHE A 138 -1.11 4.28 -9.58
C PHE A 138 0.09 4.87 -8.84
N LEU A 139 0.10 4.82 -7.52
CA LEU A 139 1.19 5.39 -6.72
C LEU A 139 2.48 4.59 -6.86
N SER A 140 2.41 3.24 -6.80
CA SER A 140 3.60 2.37 -6.89
C SER A 140 4.30 2.38 -8.25
N ASN A 141 3.67 2.93 -9.28
CA ASN A 141 4.27 3.09 -10.61
C ASN A 141 4.58 4.57 -10.95
N THR A 142 4.51 5.45 -9.97
CA THR A 142 4.76 6.89 -10.17
C THR A 142 6.12 7.27 -9.57
N ASN A 143 6.99 7.87 -10.38
CA ASN A 143 8.27 8.38 -9.88
C ASN A 143 8.05 9.64 -9.05
N MET A 144 8.24 9.52 -7.73
CA MET A 144 8.08 10.59 -6.75
C MET A 144 9.41 11.20 -6.29
N SER A 145 10.55 10.81 -6.88
CA SER A 145 11.86 11.42 -6.56
C SER A 145 11.85 12.95 -6.60
N PRO A 146 11.10 13.63 -7.52
CA PRO A 146 11.08 15.09 -7.57
C PRO A 146 10.52 15.77 -6.31
N ILE A 147 9.73 15.06 -5.50
CA ILE A 147 9.15 15.61 -4.27
C ILE A 147 9.83 15.10 -3.00
N VAL A 148 10.85 14.27 -3.12
CA VAL A 148 11.68 13.86 -1.98
C VAL A 148 12.54 15.03 -1.57
N THR A 149 12.49 15.40 -0.30
CA THR A 149 13.27 16.50 0.31
C THR A 149 14.17 15.94 1.40
N GLY A 150 15.22 16.70 1.80
CA GLY A 150 16.12 16.33 2.88
C GLY A 150 17.24 15.40 2.43
N ALA A 151 18.45 15.94 2.20
CA ALA A 151 19.63 15.18 1.74
C ALA A 151 20.13 14.14 2.78
N ALA A 152 20.06 14.46 4.08
CA ALA A 152 20.51 13.57 5.15
C ALA A 152 19.41 12.63 5.64
N GLN A 153 18.16 13.07 5.56
CA GLN A 153 16.97 12.27 5.92
C GLN A 153 15.92 12.51 4.84
N PRO A 154 15.86 11.65 3.83
CA PRO A 154 14.88 11.77 2.76
C PRO A 154 13.45 11.74 3.31
N LYS A 155 12.59 12.60 2.77
CA LYS A 155 11.20 12.71 3.20
C LYS A 155 10.28 13.14 2.07
N ILE A 156 9.13 12.48 1.95
CA ILE A 156 7.98 12.96 1.19
C ILE A 156 7.02 13.60 2.20
N ASN A 157 6.89 14.93 2.22
CA ASN A 157 5.93 15.58 3.09
C ASN A 157 4.50 15.54 2.49
N GLN A 158 3.50 15.61 3.36
CA GLN A 158 2.09 15.49 2.97
C GLN A 158 1.66 16.55 1.93
N ALA A 159 2.15 17.79 2.06
CA ALA A 159 1.78 18.87 1.15
C ALA A 159 2.29 18.60 -0.28
N ASN A 160 3.54 18.16 -0.40
CA ASN A 160 4.14 17.80 -1.68
C ASN A 160 3.43 16.57 -2.27
N LEU A 161 3.12 15.55 -1.45
CA LEU A 161 2.41 14.37 -1.90
C LEU A 161 1.00 14.72 -2.40
N LYS A 162 0.25 15.52 -1.66
CA LYS A 162 -1.09 15.98 -2.03
C LYS A 162 -1.11 16.71 -3.38
N SER A 163 -0.17 17.62 -3.58
CA SER A 163 -0.08 18.42 -4.80
C SER A 163 0.59 17.71 -5.97
N PHE A 164 1.10 16.50 -5.78
CA PHE A 164 1.80 15.77 -6.83
C PHE A 164 0.88 15.48 -8.03
N PRO A 165 1.30 15.85 -9.26
CA PRO A 165 0.47 15.67 -10.45
C PRO A 165 0.33 14.19 -10.80
N ILE A 166 -0.88 13.78 -11.13
CA ILE A 166 -1.19 12.43 -11.59
C ILE A 166 -2.24 12.45 -12.69
N THR A 167 -2.13 11.54 -13.65
CA THR A 167 -3.13 11.41 -14.71
C THR A 167 -4.35 10.68 -14.15
N ILE A 168 -5.52 11.31 -14.29
CA ILE A 168 -6.81 10.79 -13.83
C ILE A 168 -7.63 10.37 -15.05
N PRO A 169 -7.95 9.08 -15.21
CA PRO A 169 -8.77 8.58 -16.28
C PRO A 169 -10.26 8.92 -16.08
N ASP A 170 -11.07 8.72 -17.12
CA ASP A 170 -12.52 8.76 -16.99
C ASP A 170 -13.01 7.68 -16.00
N SER A 171 -14.11 7.98 -15.31
CA SER A 171 -14.69 7.06 -14.30
C SER A 171 -15.02 5.68 -14.87
N GLU A 172 -15.58 5.61 -16.10
CA GLU A 172 -15.89 4.34 -16.77
C GLU A 172 -14.65 3.48 -17.02
N VAL A 173 -13.54 4.12 -17.40
CA VAL A 173 -12.24 3.43 -17.59
C VAL A 173 -11.72 2.93 -16.26
N LEU A 174 -11.81 3.76 -15.21
CA LEU A 174 -11.37 3.39 -13.86
C LEU A 174 -12.20 2.24 -13.29
N ASP A 175 -13.53 2.26 -13.46
CA ASP A 175 -14.42 1.17 -13.01
C ASP A 175 -14.09 -0.16 -13.70
N ARG A 176 -13.84 -0.13 -15.02
CA ARG A 176 -13.41 -1.31 -15.76
C ARG A 176 -12.04 -1.81 -15.30
N PHE A 177 -11.11 -0.91 -15.05
CA PHE A 177 -9.79 -1.26 -14.52
C PHE A 177 -9.92 -1.91 -13.14
N ASN A 178 -10.68 -1.30 -12.23
CA ASN A 178 -10.95 -1.83 -10.89
C ASN A 178 -11.53 -3.26 -10.97
N SER A 179 -12.48 -3.50 -11.87
CA SER A 179 -13.09 -4.82 -12.05
C SER A 179 -12.10 -5.91 -12.49
N ILE A 180 -10.99 -5.52 -13.13
CA ILE A 180 -9.94 -6.45 -13.56
C ILE A 180 -8.91 -6.69 -12.45
N VAL A 181 -8.49 -5.63 -11.75
CA VAL A 181 -7.39 -5.74 -10.78
C VAL A 181 -7.85 -6.21 -9.41
N HIS A 182 -9.04 -5.80 -8.96
CA HIS A 182 -9.56 -6.18 -7.65
C HIS A 182 -9.57 -7.70 -7.39
N PRO A 183 -10.01 -8.57 -8.30
CA PRO A 183 -9.93 -10.03 -8.08
C PRO A 183 -8.50 -10.56 -7.89
N LEU A 184 -7.49 -9.89 -8.43
CA LEU A 184 -6.08 -10.27 -8.27
C LEU A 184 -5.61 -9.96 -6.84
N PHE A 185 -5.95 -8.78 -6.33
CA PHE A 185 -5.65 -8.39 -4.95
C PHE A 185 -6.42 -9.23 -3.94
N ASP A 186 -7.71 -9.49 -4.17
CA ASP A 186 -8.52 -10.38 -3.34
C ASP A 186 -7.92 -11.79 -3.25
N ARG A 187 -7.47 -12.33 -4.38
CA ARG A 187 -6.83 -13.65 -4.39
C ARG A 187 -5.52 -13.64 -3.61
N LYS A 188 -4.70 -12.60 -3.80
CA LYS A 188 -3.45 -12.42 -3.05
C LYS A 188 -3.72 -12.36 -1.55
N LEU A 189 -4.68 -11.55 -1.12
CA LEU A 189 -5.08 -11.41 0.28
C LEU A 189 -5.56 -12.73 0.89
N ASN A 190 -6.40 -13.46 0.17
CA ASN A 190 -6.91 -14.76 0.63
C ASN A 190 -5.77 -15.78 0.79
N ASN A 191 -4.82 -15.80 -0.13
CA ASN A 191 -3.62 -16.63 -0.02
C ASN A 191 -2.79 -16.25 1.21
N GLU A 192 -2.60 -14.98 1.50
CA GLU A 192 -1.85 -14.50 2.69
C GLU A 192 -2.53 -14.88 4.00
N LYS A 193 -3.87 -14.81 4.05
CA LYS A 193 -4.64 -15.27 5.21
C LYS A 193 -4.49 -16.79 5.41
N GLU A 194 -4.51 -17.55 4.34
CA GLU A 194 -4.34 -19.01 4.37
C GLU A 194 -2.91 -19.38 4.85
N ILE A 195 -1.89 -18.71 4.33
CA ILE A 195 -0.49 -18.90 4.76
C ILE A 195 -0.38 -18.69 6.27
N ARG A 196 -0.85 -17.55 6.78
CA ARG A 196 -0.78 -17.25 8.23
C ARG A 196 -1.48 -18.30 9.08
N LYS A 197 -2.63 -18.78 8.63
CA LYS A 197 -3.35 -19.85 9.31
C LYS A 197 -2.56 -21.16 9.33
N LEU A 198 -1.96 -21.54 8.21
CA LEU A 198 -1.15 -22.74 8.09
C LEU A 198 0.14 -22.65 8.93
N GLU A 199 0.77 -21.50 8.98
CA GLU A 199 1.93 -21.25 9.85
C GLU A 199 1.58 -21.38 11.32
N THR A 200 0.46 -20.79 11.75
CA THR A 200 -0.04 -20.94 13.14
C THR A 200 -0.34 -22.40 13.48
N LEU A 201 -0.97 -23.14 12.58
CA LEU A 201 -1.24 -24.58 12.78
C LEU A 201 0.05 -25.39 12.86
N ARG A 202 1.01 -25.10 12.01
CA ARG A 202 2.33 -25.73 12.02
C ARG A 202 3.03 -25.53 13.37
N GLU A 203 3.10 -24.30 13.88
CA GLU A 203 3.71 -24.00 15.19
C GLU A 203 3.00 -24.73 16.33
N LEU A 204 1.67 -24.77 16.31
CA LEU A 204 0.87 -25.51 17.29
C LEU A 204 1.17 -27.02 17.27
N LEU A 205 1.30 -27.61 16.10
CA LEU A 205 1.62 -29.04 15.96
C LEU A 205 3.05 -29.34 16.41
N LEU A 206 4.02 -28.49 16.02
CA LEU A 206 5.41 -28.65 16.45
C LEU A 206 5.55 -28.55 17.97
N SER A 207 4.87 -27.61 18.62
CA SER A 207 4.90 -27.46 20.07
C SER A 207 4.38 -28.70 20.82
N ARG A 208 3.40 -29.42 20.22
CA ARG A 208 2.85 -30.66 20.80
C ARG A 208 3.71 -31.90 20.56
N LEU A 209 4.60 -31.87 19.56
CA LEU A 209 5.48 -32.99 19.26
C LEU A 209 6.78 -32.96 20.11
N VAL A 210 7.10 -31.81 20.68
CA VAL A 210 8.32 -31.58 21.48
C VAL A 210 8.02 -31.57 22.98
N SER A 211 6.75 -31.50 23.37
CA SER A 211 6.29 -31.63 24.77
C SER A 211 6.01 -33.08 25.10
#